data_be1af92f9cdc1f67488ad4bdccd0c66c
#
_entry.id   be1af92f9cdc1f67488ad4bdccd0c66c
#
_cell.length_a   1.000
_cell.length_b   1.000
_cell.length_c   1.000
_cell.angle_alpha   90.00
_cell.angle_beta   90.00
_cell.angle_gamma   90.00
#
_symmetry.space_group_name_H-M   'P 1'
#
loop_
_entity.id
_entity.type
_entity.pdbx_description
1 polymer ?
#
loop_
_entity_poly.entity_id
_entity_poly.type
_entity_poly.pdbx_seq_one_letter_code
_entity_poly.pdbx_strand_id
1 'polypeptide(L)'
;MLWRILQAHGGTLPDDVLVCFANTGREMPATLDFVRECGARWNATIAWLEYARGPAGPICVVVNHNSASRNGEPLAALFASKSMLPNPVARFCTIESKIRTTKRYLRGLGWEHWTSIVGLRADEPKRVERALDHERTKKDRWHNACPLS
;
A
#
# COMPACT_ATOMS: atom_id res chain seq x y z
N MET A 1 11.46 -5.69 -5.45
CA MET A 1 10.71 -6.68 -4.64
C MET A 1 9.81 -7.54 -5.53
N LEU A 2 8.77 -7.01 -6.17
CA LEU A 2 7.84 -7.81 -7.02
C LEU A 2 8.56 -8.74 -8.01
N TRP A 3 9.57 -8.24 -8.73
CA TRP A 3 10.39 -9.05 -9.63
C TRP A 3 10.98 -10.30 -8.96
N ARG A 4 11.52 -10.18 -7.74
CA ARG A 4 12.10 -11.32 -7.02
C ARG A 4 11.03 -12.34 -6.60
N ILE A 5 9.85 -11.87 -6.23
CA ILE A 5 8.71 -12.75 -5.91
C ILE A 5 8.30 -13.53 -7.15
N LEU A 6 8.16 -12.86 -8.29
CA LEU A 6 7.85 -13.50 -9.57
C LEU A 6 8.90 -14.55 -9.95
N GLN A 7 10.20 -14.23 -9.79
CA GLN A 7 11.28 -15.20 -10.07
C GLN A 7 11.17 -16.43 -9.16
N ALA A 8 10.86 -16.25 -7.88
CA ALA A 8 10.71 -17.35 -6.93
C ALA A 8 9.50 -18.26 -7.25
N HIS A 9 8.51 -17.74 -8.00
CA HIS A 9 7.30 -18.47 -8.38
C HIS A 9 7.26 -18.78 -9.90
N GLY A 10 8.41 -18.86 -10.56
CA GLY A 10 8.47 -19.24 -11.99
C GLY A 10 7.88 -18.23 -12.96
N GLY A 11 7.80 -16.95 -12.57
CA GLY A 11 7.35 -15.84 -13.41
C GLY A 11 5.84 -15.52 -13.29
N THR A 12 5.09 -16.27 -12.52
CA THR A 12 3.64 -16.06 -12.31
C THR A 12 3.36 -15.93 -10.81
N LEU A 13 2.50 -15.00 -10.43
CA LEU A 13 2.08 -14.88 -9.03
C LEU A 13 1.06 -15.98 -8.70
N PRO A 14 1.17 -16.61 -7.51
CA PRO A 14 0.12 -17.46 -6.97
C PRO A 14 -1.21 -16.72 -6.80
N ASP A 15 -2.33 -17.44 -6.84
CA ASP A 15 -3.68 -16.87 -6.74
C ASP A 15 -3.96 -16.21 -5.38
N ASP A 16 -3.22 -16.60 -4.35
CA ASP A 16 -3.29 -16.06 -2.99
C ASP A 16 -2.35 -14.85 -2.77
N VAL A 17 -1.70 -14.36 -3.84
CA VAL A 17 -0.80 -13.19 -3.79
C VAL A 17 -1.44 -12.01 -4.52
N LEU A 18 -1.69 -10.93 -3.78
CA LEU A 18 -2.17 -9.66 -4.33
C LEU A 18 -1.08 -8.60 -4.31
N VAL A 19 -0.94 -7.88 -5.42
CA VAL A 19 -0.05 -6.72 -5.51
C VAL A 19 -0.89 -5.46 -5.41
N CYS A 20 -0.60 -4.63 -4.39
CA CYS A 20 -1.30 -3.38 -4.16
C CYS A 20 -0.35 -2.19 -4.29
N PHE A 21 -0.82 -1.16 -4.97
CA PHE A 21 -0.16 0.15 -5.04
C PHE A 21 -1.09 1.20 -4.44
N ALA A 22 -0.70 1.80 -3.31
CA ALA A 22 -1.48 2.85 -2.66
C ALA A 22 -1.04 4.22 -3.19
N ASN A 23 -1.87 4.81 -4.06
CA ASN A 23 -1.67 6.15 -4.60
C ASN A 23 -2.15 7.21 -3.61
N THR A 24 -1.32 8.19 -3.33
CA THR A 24 -1.67 9.35 -2.49
C THR A 24 -2.08 10.57 -3.30
N GLY A 25 -1.93 10.49 -4.62
CA GLY A 25 -2.13 11.60 -5.55
C GLY A 25 -0.95 12.59 -5.56
N ARG A 26 0.15 12.28 -4.89
CA ARG A 26 1.37 13.10 -4.85
C ARG A 26 2.61 12.35 -5.35
N GLU A 27 2.42 11.20 -5.91
CA GLU A 27 3.47 10.47 -6.61
C GLU A 27 3.86 11.22 -7.89
N MET A 28 5.14 11.15 -8.24
CA MET A 28 5.62 11.70 -9.52
C MET A 28 4.96 10.95 -10.69
N PRO A 29 4.63 11.63 -11.80
CA PRO A 29 4.08 10.97 -13.00
C PRO A 29 4.89 9.75 -13.43
N ALA A 30 6.23 9.88 -13.43
CA ALA A 30 7.13 8.77 -13.74
C ALA A 30 6.97 7.55 -12.81
N THR A 31 6.56 7.74 -11.55
CA THR A 31 6.28 6.63 -10.63
C THR A 31 5.00 5.90 -11.05
N LEU A 32 3.98 6.62 -11.44
CA LEU A 32 2.72 6.04 -11.91
C LEU A 32 2.94 5.25 -13.22
N ASP A 33 3.70 5.83 -14.15
CA ASP A 33 4.08 5.16 -15.40
C ASP A 33 4.89 3.89 -15.13
N PHE A 34 5.85 3.96 -14.22
CA PHE A 34 6.67 2.80 -13.81
C PHE A 34 5.81 1.67 -13.22
N VAL A 35 4.86 1.99 -12.33
CA VAL A 35 3.96 0.96 -11.75
C VAL A 35 3.11 0.31 -12.84
N ARG A 36 2.57 1.09 -13.78
CA ARG A 36 1.84 0.57 -14.93
C ARG A 36 2.71 -0.35 -15.80
N GLU A 37 3.94 0.10 -16.11
CA GLU A 37 4.88 -0.67 -16.90
C GLU A 37 5.27 -1.98 -16.23
N CYS A 38 5.50 -1.98 -14.91
CA CYS A 38 5.76 -3.20 -14.15
C CYS A 38 4.61 -4.21 -14.28
N GLY A 39 3.36 -3.76 -14.14
CA GLY A 39 2.20 -4.61 -14.33
C GLY A 39 2.14 -5.23 -15.73
N ALA A 40 2.34 -4.41 -16.76
CA ALA A 40 2.30 -4.84 -18.15
C ALA A 40 3.46 -5.80 -18.50
N ARG A 41 4.71 -5.44 -18.12
CA ARG A 41 5.90 -6.25 -18.44
C ARG A 41 5.92 -7.61 -17.76
N TRP A 42 5.42 -7.66 -16.54
CA TRP A 42 5.48 -8.88 -15.73
C TRP A 42 4.14 -9.61 -15.69
N ASN A 43 3.19 -9.20 -16.49
CA ASN A 43 1.82 -9.76 -16.52
C ASN A 43 1.26 -9.91 -15.09
N ALA A 44 1.50 -8.92 -14.25
CA ALA A 44 1.07 -8.91 -12.87
C ALA A 44 -0.05 -7.89 -12.67
N THR A 45 -1.20 -8.35 -12.18
CA THR A 45 -2.30 -7.45 -11.82
C THR A 45 -1.93 -6.65 -10.60
N ILE A 46 -1.86 -5.33 -10.73
CA ILE A 46 -1.59 -4.41 -9.62
C ILE A 46 -2.89 -3.66 -9.29
N ALA A 47 -3.42 -3.87 -8.10
CA ALA A 47 -4.56 -3.11 -7.60
C ALA A 47 -4.11 -1.71 -7.16
N TRP A 48 -4.61 -0.69 -7.84
CA TRP A 48 -4.33 0.70 -7.52
C TRP A 48 -5.38 1.21 -6.55
N LEU A 49 -4.95 1.61 -5.37
CA LEU A 49 -5.82 1.92 -4.24
C LEU A 49 -5.69 3.38 -3.85
N GLU A 50 -6.80 4.05 -3.63
CA GLU A 50 -6.83 5.42 -3.13
C GLU A 50 -7.72 5.52 -1.89
N TYR A 51 -7.28 6.37 -0.96
CA TYR A 51 -8.12 6.79 0.15
C TYR A 51 -9.21 7.74 -0.38
N ALA A 52 -10.42 7.51 0.05
CA ALA A 52 -11.51 8.47 -0.14
C ALA A 52 -12.38 8.56 1.11
N ARG A 53 -13.23 9.57 1.16
CA ARG A 53 -14.21 9.76 2.22
C ARG A 53 -15.60 9.52 1.67
N GLY A 54 -16.23 8.44 2.13
CA GLY A 54 -17.65 8.18 1.88
C GLY A 54 -18.55 8.76 2.97
N PRO A 55 -19.89 8.67 2.81
CA PRO A 55 -20.85 9.17 3.78
C PRO A 55 -20.70 8.53 5.17
N ALA A 56 -20.42 7.25 5.23
CA ALA A 56 -20.23 6.48 6.47
C ALA A 56 -18.80 6.51 7.02
N GLY A 57 -17.85 7.20 6.36
CA GLY A 57 -16.47 7.27 6.81
C GLY A 57 -15.43 6.96 5.73
N PRO A 58 -14.19 6.63 6.12
CA PRO A 58 -13.12 6.33 5.18
C PRO A 58 -13.39 5.08 4.34
N ILE A 59 -13.20 5.18 3.03
CA ILE A 59 -13.33 4.08 2.07
C ILE A 59 -12.04 3.89 1.28
N CYS A 60 -11.94 2.76 0.58
CA CYS A 60 -10.93 2.49 -0.45
C CYS A 60 -11.61 2.56 -1.80
N VAL A 61 -11.03 3.31 -2.72
CA VAL A 61 -11.43 3.35 -4.14
C VAL A 61 -10.36 2.66 -4.95
N VAL A 62 -10.79 1.76 -5.84
CA VAL A 62 -9.90 1.12 -6.82
C VAL A 62 -9.89 1.98 -8.07
N VAL A 63 -8.71 2.36 -8.50
CA VAL A 63 -8.47 3.17 -9.70
C VAL A 63 -7.55 2.44 -10.67
N ASN A 64 -7.26 3.05 -11.79
CA ASN A 64 -6.25 2.60 -12.75
C ASN A 64 -5.30 3.76 -13.09
N HIS A 65 -4.30 3.50 -13.92
CA HIS A 65 -3.32 4.53 -14.30
C HIS A 65 -3.97 5.81 -14.85
N ASN A 66 -5.06 5.71 -15.62
CA ASN A 66 -5.70 6.87 -16.24
C ASN A 66 -6.61 7.64 -15.27
N SER A 67 -7.26 6.94 -14.34
CA SER A 67 -8.16 7.54 -13.35
C SER A 67 -7.48 7.87 -12.02
N ALA A 68 -6.21 7.50 -11.86
CA ALA A 68 -5.46 7.77 -10.65
C ALA A 68 -5.31 9.28 -10.39
N SER A 69 -5.56 9.69 -9.18
CA SER A 69 -5.38 11.07 -8.69
C SER A 69 -3.92 11.53 -8.85
N ARG A 70 -3.72 12.77 -9.27
CA ARG A 70 -2.39 13.37 -9.53
C ARG A 70 -2.14 14.69 -8.81
N ASN A 71 -3.17 15.31 -8.25
CA ASN A 71 -3.07 16.62 -7.61
C ASN A 71 -3.20 16.55 -6.09
N GLY A 72 -3.18 15.36 -5.51
CA GLY A 72 -3.22 15.13 -4.08
C GLY A 72 -4.63 15.02 -3.50
N GLU A 73 -5.63 14.72 -4.30
CA GLU A 73 -7.03 14.63 -3.90
C GLU A 73 -7.25 13.66 -2.72
N PRO A 74 -6.65 12.44 -2.70
CA PRO A 74 -6.79 11.53 -1.56
C PRO A 74 -6.22 12.10 -0.25
N LEU A 75 -5.08 12.81 -0.33
CA LEU A 75 -4.49 13.44 0.85
C LEU A 75 -5.29 14.67 1.31
N ALA A 76 -5.79 15.47 0.38
CA ALA A 76 -6.65 16.61 0.70
C ALA A 76 -7.92 16.14 1.43
N ALA A 77 -8.58 15.10 0.94
CA ALA A 77 -9.74 14.49 1.58
C ALA A 77 -9.41 13.96 2.99
N LEU A 78 -8.24 13.35 3.16
CA LEU A 78 -7.77 12.87 4.45
C LEU A 78 -7.54 14.02 5.43
N PHE A 79 -6.84 15.08 5.02
CA PHE A 79 -6.52 16.22 5.89
C PHE A 79 -7.79 16.97 6.29
N ALA A 80 -8.71 17.18 5.36
CA ALA A 80 -10.03 17.76 5.67
C ALA A 80 -10.79 16.91 6.70
N SER A 81 -10.72 15.58 6.57
CA SER A 81 -11.42 14.68 7.51
C SER A 81 -10.83 14.65 8.91
N LYS A 82 -9.55 15.00 9.06
CA LYS A 82 -8.83 15.02 10.36
C LYS A 82 -8.75 16.42 10.95
N SER A 83 -9.07 17.46 10.16
CA SER A 83 -8.88 18.87 10.54
C SER A 83 -7.47 19.19 11.04
N MET A 84 -6.47 18.46 10.53
CA MET A 84 -5.07 18.63 10.92
C MET A 84 -4.12 18.25 9.79
N LEU A 85 -2.93 18.86 9.78
CA LEU A 85 -1.86 18.49 8.88
C LEU A 85 -0.95 17.42 9.51
N PRO A 86 -0.33 16.56 8.70
CA PRO A 86 0.62 15.59 9.20
C PRO A 86 1.87 16.29 9.75
N ASN A 87 2.45 15.73 10.80
CA ASN A 87 3.71 16.17 11.36
C ASN A 87 4.64 14.96 11.57
N PRO A 88 5.93 15.17 11.88
CA PRO A 88 6.89 14.08 12.07
C PRO A 88 6.50 13.06 13.14
N VAL A 89 5.75 13.47 14.16
CA VAL A 89 5.28 12.61 15.24
C VAL A 89 4.00 11.88 14.85
N ALA A 90 3.00 12.62 14.36
CA ALA A 90 1.70 12.07 13.96
C ALA A 90 1.70 11.73 12.46
N ARG A 91 2.32 10.61 12.09
CA ARG A 91 2.42 10.12 10.69
C ARG A 91 1.13 9.46 10.19
N PHE A 92 -0.02 10.02 10.56
CA PHE A 92 -1.33 9.46 10.21
C PHE A 92 -1.57 9.39 8.70
N CYS A 93 -0.93 10.24 7.90
CA CYS A 93 -1.04 10.21 6.45
C CYS A 93 -0.64 8.84 5.88
N THR A 94 0.51 8.29 6.27
CA THR A 94 0.96 6.97 5.83
C THR A 94 0.04 5.86 6.33
N ILE A 95 -0.38 5.94 7.59
CA ILE A 95 -1.25 4.92 8.20
C ILE A 95 -2.61 4.88 7.50
N GLU A 96 -3.25 6.03 7.32
CA GLU A 96 -4.60 6.10 6.75
C GLU A 96 -4.60 5.87 5.24
N SER A 97 -3.73 6.58 4.49
CA SER A 97 -3.77 6.54 3.03
C SER A 97 -3.17 5.26 2.43
N LYS A 98 -2.24 4.59 3.13
CA LYS A 98 -1.61 3.37 2.64
C LYS A 98 -2.09 2.14 3.41
N ILE A 99 -1.72 2.02 4.69
CA ILE A 99 -1.95 0.80 5.46
C ILE A 99 -3.44 0.51 5.63
N ARG A 100 -4.22 1.46 6.15
CA ARG A 100 -5.66 1.26 6.39
C ARG A 100 -6.47 1.16 5.11
N THR A 101 -6.06 1.86 4.05
CA THR A 101 -6.70 1.78 2.73
C THR A 101 -6.52 0.39 2.13
N THR A 102 -5.30 -0.16 2.14
CA THR A 102 -5.05 -1.55 1.71
C THR A 102 -5.82 -2.55 2.57
N LYS A 103 -5.85 -2.37 3.89
CA LYS A 103 -6.64 -3.22 4.80
C LYS A 103 -8.13 -3.21 4.47
N ARG A 104 -8.71 -2.05 4.13
CA ARG A 104 -10.13 -1.96 3.70
C ARG A 104 -10.37 -2.73 2.42
N TYR A 105 -9.46 -2.62 1.46
CA TYR A 105 -9.53 -3.35 0.21
C TYR A 105 -9.51 -4.86 0.42
N LEU A 106 -8.52 -5.38 1.15
CA LEU A 106 -8.39 -6.81 1.42
C LEU A 106 -9.61 -7.36 2.18
N ARG A 107 -10.11 -6.62 3.16
CA ARG A 107 -11.34 -7.00 3.87
C ARG A 107 -12.57 -7.01 2.96
N GLY A 108 -12.67 -6.07 2.03
CA GLY A 108 -13.72 -6.05 1.01
C GLY A 108 -13.69 -7.27 0.09
N LEU A 109 -12.51 -7.87 -0.10
CA LEU A 109 -12.32 -9.14 -0.82
C LEU A 109 -12.58 -10.39 0.05
N GLY A 110 -12.93 -10.22 1.34
CA GLY A 110 -13.16 -11.31 2.28
C GLY A 110 -11.92 -11.86 2.97
N TRP A 111 -10.77 -11.19 2.84
CA TRP A 111 -9.55 -11.62 3.52
C TRP A 111 -9.60 -11.29 5.01
N GLU A 112 -9.48 -12.30 5.84
CA GLU A 112 -9.43 -12.14 7.31
C GLU A 112 -8.01 -12.04 7.85
N HIS A 113 -7.08 -12.80 7.26
CA HIS A 113 -5.67 -12.85 7.62
C HIS A 113 -4.80 -12.72 6.38
N TRP A 114 -3.67 -12.05 6.48
CA TRP A 114 -2.68 -11.92 5.39
C TRP A 114 -1.30 -11.58 5.92
N THR A 115 -0.30 -11.86 5.11
CA THR A 115 1.07 -11.39 5.31
C THR A 115 1.36 -10.24 4.35
N SER A 116 1.78 -9.10 4.87
CA SER A 116 2.22 -7.96 4.06
C SER A 116 3.70 -8.06 3.76
N ILE A 117 4.03 -8.22 2.48
CA ILE A 117 5.43 -8.20 2.03
C ILE A 117 5.81 -6.73 1.76
N VAL A 118 6.71 -6.18 2.56
CA VAL A 118 7.13 -4.78 2.50
C VAL A 118 8.59 -4.69 2.05
N GLY A 119 8.83 -3.91 1.00
CA GLY A 119 10.20 -3.62 0.55
C GLY A 119 10.83 -2.55 1.44
N LEU A 120 11.59 -2.96 2.43
CA LEU A 120 12.45 -2.08 3.21
C LEU A 120 13.89 -2.22 2.72
N ARG A 121 14.64 -1.12 2.75
CA ARG A 121 16.04 -1.12 2.37
C ARG A 121 16.88 -1.57 3.56
N ALA A 122 17.93 -2.38 3.30
CA ALA A 122 18.83 -2.87 4.34
C ALA A 122 19.60 -1.73 5.06
N ASP A 123 19.77 -0.59 4.38
CA ASP A 123 20.41 0.61 4.96
C ASP A 123 19.46 1.46 5.83
N GLU A 124 18.23 0.98 6.08
CA GLU A 124 17.26 1.59 6.99
C GLU A 124 16.98 0.69 8.22
N PRO A 125 17.98 0.34 9.05
CA PRO A 125 17.84 -0.67 10.11
C PRO A 125 16.74 -0.35 11.11
N LYS A 126 16.56 0.92 11.49
CA LYS A 126 15.47 1.34 12.40
C LYS A 126 14.06 1.12 11.82
N ARG A 127 13.91 1.11 10.49
CA ARG A 127 12.61 0.80 9.87
C ARG A 127 12.34 -0.70 9.84
N VAL A 128 13.38 -1.48 9.58
CA VAL A 128 13.31 -2.95 9.63
C VAL A 128 12.97 -3.40 11.05
N GLU A 129 13.69 -2.93 12.06
CA GLU A 129 13.45 -3.23 13.47
C GLU A 129 12.01 -2.90 13.88
N ARG A 130 11.50 -1.70 13.56
CA ARG A 130 10.10 -1.31 13.84
C ARG A 130 9.08 -2.20 13.13
N ALA A 131 9.34 -2.63 11.91
CA ALA A 131 8.46 -3.52 11.19
C ALA A 131 8.39 -4.91 11.85
N LEU A 132 9.52 -5.41 12.36
CA LEU A 132 9.61 -6.67 13.09
C LEU A 132 9.03 -6.57 14.51
N ASP A 133 9.23 -5.45 15.22
CA ASP A 133 8.66 -5.21 16.55
C ASP A 133 7.14 -5.09 16.51
N HIS A 134 6.57 -4.55 15.44
CA HIS A 134 5.13 -4.53 15.24
C HIS A 134 4.55 -5.96 15.18
N GLU A 135 5.34 -6.91 14.75
CA GLU A 135 4.97 -8.33 14.73
C GLU A 135 4.94 -8.93 16.15
N ARG A 136 5.78 -8.47 17.06
CA ARG A 136 5.84 -8.92 18.46
C ARG A 136 4.69 -8.36 19.31
N THR A 137 4.17 -7.18 19.01
CA THR A 137 3.15 -6.50 19.82
C THR A 137 1.71 -6.86 19.44
N LYS A 138 1.48 -7.74 18.50
CA LYS A 138 0.23 -8.35 18.01
C LYS A 138 -1.10 -7.78 18.53
N LYS A 139 -1.56 -6.71 17.89
CA LYS A 139 -2.99 -6.32 17.94
C LYS A 139 -3.69 -6.47 16.60
N ASP A 140 -2.95 -6.70 15.54
CA ASP A 140 -3.47 -6.73 14.17
C ASP A 140 -3.42 -8.14 13.56
N ARG A 141 -4.37 -8.43 12.68
CA ARG A 141 -4.56 -9.73 12.02
C ARG A 141 -3.62 -9.96 10.81
N TRP A 142 -2.58 -9.14 10.64
CA TRP A 142 -1.61 -9.30 9.56
C TRP A 142 -0.18 -9.34 10.09
N HIS A 143 0.67 -10.01 9.36
CA HIS A 143 2.10 -10.08 9.59
C HIS A 143 2.86 -9.27 8.55
N ASN A 144 4.02 -8.72 8.91
CA ASN A 144 4.93 -8.09 7.97
C ASN A 144 6.09 -9.02 7.66
N ALA A 145 6.42 -9.19 6.38
CA ALA A 145 7.63 -9.85 5.93
C ALA A 145 8.51 -8.84 5.19
N CYS A 146 9.79 -8.82 5.50
CA CYS A 146 10.77 -7.90 4.93
C CYS A 146 11.88 -8.68 4.22
N PRO A 147 11.63 -9.25 3.03
CA PRO A 147 12.55 -10.18 2.38
C PRO A 147 13.82 -9.53 1.82
N LEU A 148 13.97 -8.21 1.94
CA LEU A 148 15.13 -7.44 1.46
C LEU A 148 15.99 -6.86 2.58
N SER A 149 15.69 -7.19 3.81
CA SER A 149 16.47 -6.75 4.99
C SER A 149 17.58 -7.73 5.31
#